data_f9dc6475d4935c391d6cadbef2b3318b
#
_entry.id   f9dc6475d4935c391d6cadbef2b3318b
#
_cell.length_a   1.000
_cell.length_b   1.000
_cell.length_c   1.000
_cell.angle_alpha   90.00
_cell.angle_beta   90.00
_cell.angle_gamma   90.00
#
_symmetry.space_group_name_H-M   'P 1'
#
loop_
_entity.id
_entity.type
_entity.pdbx_description
1 polymer ?
#
loop_
_entity_poly.entity_id
_entity_poly.type
_entity_poly.pdbx_seq_one_letter_code
_entity_poly.pdbx_strand_id
1 'polypeptide(L)'
;MHERAAAADQPGLLAPDTTGMNFYRADPALTDLLRLHLPDALFRHIEPHLDRLGELAGGYLDECARLSDRHTPVLHQRDKFGRDPQYIEYHPAYRELEKAAFGEFGIHALSIRKGIMGWPDKYPVVAKHAFTFLFNQTEFGMGCPINVTDGCAKLLNNFGSEALKARYLDGLTQTDMSKLTQGGQFMTEKEGGSDVGTLTTRAVQEGDHWRL
;
A
#
# COMPACT_ATOMS: atom_id res chain seq x y z
N MET A 1 7.26 -29.06 17.93
CA MET A 1 6.25 -29.64 17.00
C MET A 1 4.96 -29.78 17.81
N HIS A 2 4.05 -28.80 17.70
CA HIS A 2 2.70 -28.98 18.24
C HIS A 2 1.89 -29.66 17.14
N GLU A 3 1.52 -30.92 17.36
CA GLU A 3 0.50 -31.58 16.58
C GLU A 3 -0.77 -30.71 16.61
N ARG A 4 -1.16 -30.21 15.45
CA ARG A 4 -2.53 -29.71 15.27
C ARG A 4 -3.44 -30.90 15.47
N ALA A 5 -4.15 -30.91 16.60
CA ALA A 5 -5.28 -31.81 16.75
C ALA A 5 -6.19 -31.63 15.53
N ALA A 6 -6.41 -32.69 14.78
CA ALA A 6 -7.36 -32.70 13.69
C ALA A 6 -8.72 -32.28 14.28
N ALA A 7 -9.13 -31.04 14.02
CA ALA A 7 -10.51 -30.62 14.28
C ALA A 7 -11.38 -31.53 13.43
N ALA A 8 -12.24 -32.32 14.09
CA ALA A 8 -13.15 -33.20 13.41
C ALA A 8 -13.93 -32.40 12.38
N ASP A 9 -13.83 -32.84 11.13
CA ASP A 9 -14.48 -32.26 9.96
C ASP A 9 -15.99 -32.22 10.21
N GLN A 10 -16.50 -31.09 10.74
CA GLN A 10 -17.94 -30.83 10.82
C GLN A 10 -18.29 -29.94 9.63
N PRO A 11 -18.85 -30.52 8.55
CA PRO A 11 -19.21 -29.78 7.36
C PRO A 11 -20.16 -28.62 7.74
N GLY A 12 -19.77 -27.39 7.42
CA GLY A 12 -20.58 -26.17 7.57
C GLY A 12 -20.36 -25.34 8.83
N LEU A 13 -19.46 -25.72 9.75
CA LEU A 13 -19.18 -24.95 10.97
C LEU A 13 -17.88 -24.12 10.90
N LEU A 14 -16.96 -24.47 10.00
CA LEU A 14 -15.69 -23.76 9.83
C LEU A 14 -15.60 -23.15 8.43
N ALA A 15 -15.02 -21.97 8.33
CA ALA A 15 -14.67 -21.39 7.05
C ALA A 15 -13.65 -22.29 6.33
N PRO A 16 -13.72 -22.43 5.00
CA PRO A 16 -12.71 -23.13 4.23
C PRO A 16 -11.31 -22.57 4.47
N ASP A 17 -10.30 -23.42 4.51
CA ASP A 17 -8.91 -22.98 4.51
C ASP A 17 -8.55 -22.43 3.13
N THR A 18 -8.21 -21.14 3.08
CA THR A 18 -7.84 -20.45 1.85
C THR A 18 -6.32 -20.37 1.64
N THR A 19 -5.53 -20.95 2.53
CA THR A 19 -4.06 -20.93 2.47
C THR A 19 -3.55 -21.51 1.16
N GLY A 20 -2.78 -20.73 0.42
CA GLY A 20 -2.22 -21.12 -0.88
C GLY A 20 -3.18 -21.02 -2.07
N MET A 21 -4.40 -20.55 -1.88
CA MET A 21 -5.30 -20.24 -2.99
C MET A 21 -4.79 -19.01 -3.75
N ASN A 22 -4.94 -19.02 -5.07
CA ASN A 22 -4.75 -17.80 -5.84
C ASN A 22 -6.02 -16.94 -5.75
N PHE A 23 -5.94 -15.80 -5.06
CA PHE A 23 -7.09 -14.93 -4.79
C PHE A 23 -7.69 -14.30 -6.05
N TYR A 24 -6.89 -14.07 -7.09
CA TYR A 24 -7.41 -13.60 -8.37
C TYR A 24 -8.24 -14.68 -9.07
N ARG A 25 -7.75 -15.92 -9.11
CA ARG A 25 -8.47 -17.06 -9.74
C ARG A 25 -9.71 -17.48 -8.93
N ALA A 26 -9.70 -17.24 -7.62
CA ALA A 26 -10.82 -17.57 -6.75
C ALA A 26 -12.01 -16.60 -6.92
N ASP A 27 -11.79 -15.42 -7.51
CA ASP A 27 -12.83 -14.40 -7.74
C ASP A 27 -13.04 -14.14 -9.26
N PRO A 28 -13.84 -14.98 -9.95
CA PRO A 28 -14.15 -14.77 -11.36
C PRO A 28 -14.92 -13.48 -11.63
N ALA A 29 -15.66 -12.94 -10.64
CA ALA A 29 -16.40 -11.70 -10.79
C ALA A 29 -15.46 -10.49 -10.98
N LEU A 30 -14.30 -10.48 -10.32
CA LEU A 30 -13.28 -9.47 -10.54
C LEU A 30 -12.80 -9.46 -12.01
N THR A 31 -12.54 -10.66 -12.57
CA THR A 31 -12.12 -10.81 -13.97
C THR A 31 -13.18 -10.28 -14.93
N ASP A 32 -14.45 -10.62 -14.71
CA ASP A 32 -15.56 -10.18 -15.56
C ASP A 32 -15.77 -8.67 -15.51
N LEU A 33 -15.68 -8.07 -14.32
CA LEU A 33 -15.74 -6.62 -14.15
C LEU A 33 -14.60 -5.90 -14.86
N LEU A 34 -13.37 -6.43 -14.78
CA LEU A 34 -12.23 -5.83 -15.46
C LEU A 34 -12.36 -5.91 -16.99
N ARG A 35 -12.86 -7.02 -17.52
CA ARG A 35 -13.15 -7.14 -18.96
C ARG A 35 -14.23 -6.16 -19.42
N LEU A 36 -15.21 -5.89 -18.59
CA LEU A 36 -16.27 -4.93 -18.90
C LEU A 36 -15.77 -3.49 -18.95
N HIS A 37 -14.83 -3.13 -18.04
CA HIS A 37 -14.46 -1.74 -17.82
C HIS A 37 -13.10 -1.33 -18.38
N LEU A 38 -12.29 -2.27 -18.83
CA LEU A 38 -10.96 -1.98 -19.38
C LEU A 38 -10.88 -2.27 -20.89
N PRO A 39 -10.09 -1.48 -21.63
CA PRO A 39 -9.75 -1.84 -23.01
C PRO A 39 -9.04 -3.21 -23.04
N ASP A 40 -9.35 -4.02 -24.05
CA ASP A 40 -8.80 -5.37 -24.21
C ASP A 40 -7.27 -5.45 -24.11
N ALA A 41 -6.59 -4.48 -24.71
CA ALA A 41 -5.13 -4.45 -24.68
C ALA A 41 -4.58 -4.27 -23.26
N LEU A 42 -5.22 -3.41 -22.47
CA LEU A 42 -4.84 -3.19 -21.08
C LEU A 42 -5.20 -4.39 -20.21
N PHE A 43 -6.42 -4.96 -20.39
CA PHE A 43 -6.82 -6.15 -19.64
C PHE A 43 -5.82 -7.29 -19.86
N ARG A 44 -5.49 -7.62 -21.12
CA ARG A 44 -4.50 -8.66 -21.43
C ARG A 44 -3.12 -8.37 -20.86
N HIS A 45 -2.75 -7.10 -20.74
CA HIS A 45 -1.48 -6.72 -20.13
C HIS A 45 -1.47 -6.94 -18.62
N ILE A 46 -2.53 -6.55 -17.91
CA ILE A 46 -2.55 -6.62 -16.44
C ILE A 46 -2.93 -8.01 -15.89
N GLU A 47 -3.62 -8.83 -16.65
CA GLU A 47 -4.12 -10.14 -16.21
C GLU A 47 -3.00 -11.04 -15.63
N PRO A 48 -1.82 -11.19 -16.28
CA PRO A 48 -0.70 -11.95 -15.68
C PRO A 48 -0.17 -11.36 -14.38
N HIS A 49 -0.20 -10.02 -14.23
CA HIS A 49 0.23 -9.35 -13.01
C HIS A 49 -0.78 -9.52 -11.88
N LEU A 50 -2.08 -9.49 -12.18
CA LEU A 50 -3.14 -9.78 -11.21
C LEU A 50 -3.08 -11.24 -10.76
N ASP A 51 -2.86 -12.16 -11.70
CA ASP A 51 -2.69 -13.58 -11.39
C ASP A 51 -1.50 -13.82 -10.47
N ARG A 52 -0.36 -13.16 -10.75
CA ARG A 52 0.84 -13.19 -9.90
C ARG A 52 0.57 -12.60 -8.52
N LEU A 53 -0.11 -11.45 -8.44
CA LEU A 53 -0.48 -10.87 -7.15
C LEU A 53 -1.44 -11.78 -6.38
N GLY A 54 -2.44 -12.38 -7.05
CA GLY A 54 -3.37 -13.31 -6.42
C GLY A 54 -2.68 -14.55 -5.84
N GLU A 55 -1.70 -15.10 -6.54
CA GLU A 55 -0.85 -16.21 -6.04
C GLU A 55 -0.06 -15.79 -4.80
N LEU A 56 0.58 -14.63 -4.86
CA LEU A 56 1.34 -14.11 -3.73
C LEU A 56 0.44 -13.80 -2.53
N ALA A 57 -0.72 -13.19 -2.76
CA ALA A 57 -1.65 -12.75 -1.72
C ALA A 57 -2.24 -13.92 -0.92
N GLY A 58 -2.57 -15.03 -1.58
CA GLY A 58 -3.07 -16.22 -0.87
C GLY A 58 -1.98 -17.15 -0.33
N GLY A 59 -0.70 -16.85 -0.62
CA GLY A 59 0.44 -17.69 -0.23
C GLY A 59 1.51 -16.93 0.56
N TYR A 60 2.58 -16.55 -0.13
CA TYR A 60 3.76 -15.96 0.51
C TYR A 60 3.48 -14.66 1.28
N LEU A 61 2.68 -13.75 0.71
CA LEU A 61 2.38 -12.48 1.38
C LEU A 61 1.43 -12.67 2.56
N ASP A 62 0.53 -13.66 2.52
CA ASP A 62 -0.32 -14.02 3.67
C ASP A 62 0.53 -14.44 4.87
N GLU A 63 1.54 -15.28 4.64
CA GLU A 63 2.49 -15.65 5.69
C GLU A 63 3.31 -14.44 6.19
N CYS A 64 3.72 -13.55 5.30
CA CYS A 64 4.40 -12.31 5.68
C CYS A 64 3.50 -11.41 6.53
N ALA A 65 2.22 -11.27 6.19
CA ALA A 65 1.24 -10.51 6.94
C ALA A 65 1.06 -11.10 8.35
N ARG A 66 0.88 -12.42 8.43
CA ARG A 66 0.75 -13.14 9.70
C ARG A 66 1.99 -13.00 10.61
N LEU A 67 3.20 -12.97 10.04
CA LEU A 67 4.43 -12.74 10.79
C LEU A 67 4.55 -11.29 11.23
N SER A 68 4.16 -10.34 10.39
CA SER A 68 4.18 -8.91 10.73
C SER A 68 3.22 -8.57 11.87
N ASP A 69 2.04 -9.18 11.89
CA ASP A 69 1.05 -9.04 12.98
C ASP A 69 1.60 -9.54 14.32
N ARG A 70 2.38 -10.60 14.30
CA ARG A 70 2.96 -11.18 15.53
C ARG A 70 4.18 -10.41 16.04
N HIS A 71 4.86 -9.66 15.16
CA HIS A 71 6.08 -8.94 15.44
C HIS A 71 5.86 -7.46 15.12
N THR A 72 5.16 -6.78 16.03
CA THR A 72 4.82 -5.36 15.87
C THR A 72 6.06 -4.48 15.74
N PRO A 73 5.97 -3.34 15.03
CA PRO A 73 7.08 -2.40 14.91
C PRO A 73 7.58 -1.90 16.26
N VAL A 74 8.90 -1.74 16.39
CA VAL A 74 9.55 -1.24 17.62
C VAL A 74 10.16 0.13 17.34
N LEU A 75 9.75 1.14 18.11
CA LEU A 75 10.33 2.47 18.03
C LEU A 75 11.60 2.56 18.86
N HIS A 76 12.73 2.84 18.23
CA HIS A 76 14.01 3.11 18.87
C HIS A 76 14.22 4.63 18.99
N GLN A 77 13.77 5.20 20.09
CA GLN A 77 13.94 6.64 20.36
C GLN A 77 15.38 6.99 20.72
N ARG A 78 16.01 6.16 21.55
CA ARG A 78 17.39 6.40 22.05
C ARG A 78 18.22 5.14 21.94
N ASP A 79 19.50 5.32 21.60
CA ASP A 79 20.48 4.24 21.68
C ASP A 79 21.05 4.09 23.10
N LYS A 80 21.89 3.07 23.31
CA LYS A 80 22.54 2.82 24.61
C LYS A 80 23.49 3.93 25.08
N PHE A 81 23.79 4.90 24.24
CA PHE A 81 24.64 6.06 24.54
C PHE A 81 23.83 7.35 24.74
N GLY A 82 22.49 7.29 24.69
CA GLY A 82 21.61 8.44 24.83
C GLY A 82 21.42 9.29 23.56
N ARG A 83 21.93 8.85 22.42
CA ARG A 83 21.70 9.52 21.13
C ARG A 83 20.31 9.19 20.59
N ASP A 84 19.74 10.10 19.81
CA ASP A 84 18.41 9.96 19.20
C ASP A 84 18.49 9.38 17.77
N PRO A 85 18.52 8.04 17.56
CA PRO A 85 18.49 7.46 16.23
C PRO A 85 17.11 7.59 15.58
N GLN A 86 16.04 7.66 16.37
CA GLN A 86 14.65 7.84 15.94
C GLN A 86 14.27 6.99 14.71
N TYR A 87 14.46 5.70 14.80
CA TYR A 87 14.05 4.79 13.72
C TYR A 87 13.02 3.77 14.23
N ILE A 88 12.24 3.26 13.30
CA ILE A 88 11.29 2.16 13.55
C ILE A 88 11.88 0.88 12.97
N GLU A 89 12.02 -0.13 13.81
CA GLU A 89 12.40 -1.47 13.40
C GLU A 89 11.15 -2.25 13.00
N TYR A 90 11.14 -2.74 11.78
CA TYR A 90 10.10 -3.61 11.26
C TYR A 90 10.63 -5.04 11.11
N HIS A 91 9.78 -6.01 11.33
CA HIS A 91 10.10 -7.40 10.99
C HIS A 91 10.42 -7.53 9.49
N PRO A 92 11.38 -8.40 9.06
CA PRO A 92 11.70 -8.57 7.64
C PRO A 92 10.50 -8.90 6.75
N ALA A 93 9.51 -9.65 7.26
CA ALA A 93 8.28 -9.96 6.53
C ALA A 93 7.50 -8.70 6.13
N TYR A 94 7.46 -7.65 6.97
CA TYR A 94 6.86 -6.37 6.61
C TYR A 94 7.56 -5.73 5.39
N ARG A 95 8.89 -5.86 5.31
CA ARG A 95 9.66 -5.35 4.16
C ARG A 95 9.37 -6.11 2.87
N GLU A 96 9.01 -7.39 2.94
CA GLU A 96 8.56 -8.14 1.76
C GLU A 96 7.16 -7.66 1.28
N LEU A 97 6.26 -7.33 2.20
CA LEU A 97 4.98 -6.68 1.86
C LEU A 97 5.19 -5.33 1.17
N GLU A 98 6.08 -4.49 1.70
CA GLU A 98 6.45 -3.21 1.07
C GLU A 98 7.03 -3.40 -0.33
N LYS A 99 7.95 -4.35 -0.51
CA LYS A 99 8.53 -4.65 -1.83
C LYS A 99 7.48 -5.07 -2.85
N ALA A 100 6.52 -5.90 -2.45
CA ALA A 100 5.42 -6.26 -3.33
C ALA A 100 4.56 -5.03 -3.68
N ALA A 101 4.05 -4.31 -2.67
CA ALA A 101 3.10 -3.24 -2.86
C ALA A 101 3.67 -2.04 -3.61
N PHE A 102 4.84 -1.54 -3.17
CA PHE A 102 5.46 -0.34 -3.72
C PHE A 102 6.44 -0.65 -4.86
N GLY A 103 7.20 -1.75 -4.76
CA GLY A 103 8.23 -2.11 -5.72
C GLY A 103 7.70 -2.88 -6.92
N GLU A 104 7.22 -4.12 -6.72
CA GLU A 104 6.82 -5.00 -7.82
C GLU A 104 5.57 -4.48 -8.54
N PHE A 105 4.51 -4.18 -7.79
CA PHE A 105 3.22 -3.75 -8.37
C PHE A 105 3.03 -2.24 -8.43
N GLY A 106 3.81 -1.46 -7.69
CA GLY A 106 3.75 0.01 -7.69
C GLY A 106 2.36 0.58 -7.41
N ILE A 107 1.57 -0.07 -6.53
CA ILE A 107 0.12 0.19 -6.34
C ILE A 107 -0.16 1.67 -6.04
N HIS A 108 0.70 2.32 -5.24
CA HIS A 108 0.61 3.74 -4.87
C HIS A 108 0.71 4.69 -6.07
N ALA A 109 1.36 4.26 -7.16
CA ALA A 109 1.74 5.15 -8.25
C ALA A 109 1.07 4.82 -9.60
N LEU A 110 0.30 3.73 -9.70
CA LEU A 110 -0.30 3.23 -10.94
C LEU A 110 -1.04 4.31 -11.76
N SER A 111 -1.79 5.19 -11.09
CA SER A 111 -2.58 6.23 -11.75
C SER A 111 -1.79 7.53 -12.04
N ILE A 112 -0.50 7.58 -11.67
CA ILE A 112 0.31 8.79 -11.77
C ILE A 112 1.56 8.58 -12.62
N ARG A 113 2.28 7.48 -12.38
CA ARG A 113 3.54 7.15 -13.05
C ARG A 113 3.30 6.23 -14.24
N LYS A 114 3.95 6.52 -15.36
CA LYS A 114 4.02 5.66 -16.55
C LYS A 114 5.10 4.59 -16.38
N GLY A 115 4.98 3.48 -17.12
CA GLY A 115 6.01 2.45 -17.20
C GLY A 115 5.95 1.39 -16.09
N ILE A 116 5.05 1.51 -15.12
CA ILE A 116 4.90 0.50 -14.05
C ILE A 116 4.47 -0.82 -14.70
N MET A 117 5.09 -1.93 -14.26
CA MET A 117 4.88 -3.27 -14.83
C MET A 117 4.99 -3.31 -16.37
N GLY A 118 5.75 -2.38 -16.98
CA GLY A 118 5.96 -2.32 -18.42
C GLY A 118 4.84 -1.67 -19.25
N TRP A 119 3.77 -1.16 -18.62
CA TRP A 119 2.73 -0.44 -19.34
C TRP A 119 3.19 0.98 -19.71
N PRO A 120 3.07 1.40 -21.00
CA PRO A 120 3.66 2.65 -21.46
C PRO A 120 2.96 3.92 -20.95
N ASP A 121 1.76 3.79 -20.40
CA ASP A 121 0.98 4.91 -19.88
C ASP A 121 0.59 4.71 -18.41
N LYS A 122 -0.19 5.63 -17.86
CA LYS A 122 -0.80 5.52 -16.54
C LYS A 122 -1.94 4.51 -16.57
N TYR A 123 -2.12 3.82 -15.46
CA TYR A 123 -3.27 2.92 -15.31
C TYR A 123 -4.53 3.71 -14.96
N PRO A 124 -5.70 3.36 -15.53
CA PRO A 124 -6.98 3.89 -15.07
C PRO A 124 -7.26 3.44 -13.63
N VAL A 125 -8.08 4.22 -12.94
CA VAL A 125 -8.42 4.01 -11.52
C VAL A 125 -8.99 2.60 -11.27
N VAL A 126 -9.78 2.07 -12.21
CA VAL A 126 -10.35 0.71 -12.12
C VAL A 126 -9.25 -0.34 -12.04
N ALA A 127 -8.23 -0.27 -12.91
CA ALA A 127 -7.10 -1.20 -12.87
C ALA A 127 -6.30 -1.06 -11.55
N LYS A 128 -6.02 0.17 -11.11
CA LYS A 128 -5.37 0.40 -9.82
C LYS A 128 -6.14 -0.25 -8.66
N HIS A 129 -7.45 -0.07 -8.62
CA HIS A 129 -8.26 -0.64 -7.53
C HIS A 129 -8.32 -2.15 -7.56
N ALA A 130 -8.17 -2.81 -8.73
CA ALA A 130 -8.05 -4.26 -8.79
C ALA A 130 -6.80 -4.77 -8.04
N PHE A 131 -5.65 -4.12 -8.25
CA PHE A 131 -4.43 -4.44 -7.49
C PHE A 131 -4.59 -4.15 -6.00
N THR A 132 -5.16 -2.99 -5.65
CA THR A 132 -5.44 -2.64 -4.24
C THR A 132 -6.37 -3.65 -3.58
N PHE A 133 -7.42 -4.08 -4.28
CA PHE A 133 -8.40 -5.05 -3.79
C PHE A 133 -7.76 -6.40 -3.47
N LEU A 134 -6.94 -6.93 -4.39
CA LEU A 134 -6.24 -8.20 -4.16
C LEU A 134 -5.22 -8.09 -3.02
N PHE A 135 -4.42 -7.02 -3.00
CA PHE A 135 -3.41 -6.84 -1.97
C PHE A 135 -4.03 -6.69 -0.57
N ASN A 136 -5.11 -5.92 -0.45
CA ASN A 136 -5.77 -5.68 0.84
C ASN A 136 -6.46 -6.92 1.43
N GLN A 137 -6.68 -7.97 0.65
CA GLN A 137 -7.18 -9.24 1.18
C GLN A 137 -6.14 -9.98 2.02
N THR A 138 -4.85 -9.71 1.76
CA THR A 138 -3.77 -10.31 2.53
C THR A 138 -3.22 -9.38 3.62
N GLU A 139 -3.07 -8.07 3.33
CA GLU A 139 -2.52 -7.10 4.30
C GLU A 139 -3.20 -5.74 4.17
N PHE A 140 -4.24 -5.55 4.95
CA PHE A 140 -5.03 -4.31 4.94
C PHE A 140 -4.28 -3.13 5.59
N GLY A 141 -3.44 -3.37 6.58
CA GLY A 141 -2.67 -2.34 7.27
C GLY A 141 -1.71 -1.59 6.33
N MET A 142 -1.10 -2.31 5.37
CA MET A 142 -0.25 -1.70 4.32
C MET A 142 -1.06 -0.80 3.36
N GLY A 143 -2.37 -0.98 3.28
CA GLY A 143 -3.26 -0.10 2.53
C GLY A 143 -3.16 1.37 2.99
N CYS A 144 -2.88 1.63 4.27
CA CYS A 144 -2.71 2.97 4.81
C CYS A 144 -1.52 3.71 4.14
N PRO A 145 -0.26 3.28 4.27
CA PRO A 145 0.87 3.98 3.64
C PRO A 145 0.77 4.02 2.11
N ILE A 146 0.19 3.01 1.44
CA ILE A 146 -0.07 3.02 0.00
C ILE A 146 -1.00 4.17 -0.37
N ASN A 147 -2.15 4.28 0.30
CA ASN A 147 -3.17 5.27 -0.04
C ASN A 147 -2.77 6.70 0.35
N VAL A 148 -2.06 6.88 1.48
CA VAL A 148 -1.56 8.20 1.88
C VAL A 148 -0.48 8.68 0.91
N THR A 149 0.41 7.80 0.46
CA THR A 149 1.44 8.14 -0.53
C THR A 149 0.82 8.49 -1.89
N ASP A 150 -0.16 7.70 -2.37
CA ASP A 150 -0.92 8.01 -3.59
C ASP A 150 -1.67 9.34 -3.47
N GLY A 151 -2.32 9.59 -2.33
CA GLY A 151 -3.03 10.84 -2.07
C GLY A 151 -2.09 12.05 -2.09
N CYS A 152 -0.94 11.94 -1.43
CA CYS A 152 0.10 12.97 -1.44
C CYS A 152 0.61 13.24 -2.85
N ALA A 153 0.93 12.19 -3.61
CA ALA A 153 1.38 12.31 -4.99
C ALA A 153 0.31 12.94 -5.90
N LYS A 154 -0.97 12.59 -5.74
CA LYS A 154 -2.10 13.21 -6.48
C LYS A 154 -2.29 14.68 -6.16
N LEU A 155 -2.27 15.04 -4.87
CA LEU A 155 -2.37 16.44 -4.44
C LEU A 155 -1.23 17.26 -5.04
N LEU A 156 -0.01 16.76 -4.93
CA LEU A 156 1.16 17.41 -5.48
C LEU A 156 1.08 17.55 -7.02
N ASN A 157 0.72 16.47 -7.71
CA ASN A 157 0.59 16.47 -9.17
C ASN A 157 -0.46 17.49 -9.67
N ASN A 158 -1.57 17.62 -8.97
CA ASN A 158 -2.69 18.46 -9.40
C ASN A 158 -2.57 19.92 -8.96
N PHE A 159 -2.01 20.17 -7.78
CA PHE A 159 -2.04 21.49 -7.13
C PHE A 159 -0.66 22.04 -6.75
N GLY A 160 0.38 21.21 -6.79
CA GLY A 160 1.74 21.63 -6.45
C GLY A 160 2.33 22.57 -7.49
N SER A 161 3.20 23.49 -7.03
CA SER A 161 4.02 24.29 -7.95
C SER A 161 5.00 23.39 -8.72
N GLU A 162 5.49 23.85 -9.86
CA GLU A 162 6.47 23.07 -10.66
C GLU A 162 7.75 22.76 -9.86
N ALA A 163 8.17 23.67 -8.98
CA ALA A 163 9.30 23.44 -8.08
C ALA A 163 9.04 22.29 -7.08
N LEU A 164 7.86 22.24 -6.50
CA LEU A 164 7.47 21.16 -5.59
C LEU A 164 7.33 19.82 -6.33
N LYS A 165 6.72 19.81 -7.52
CA LYS A 165 6.63 18.62 -8.37
C LYS A 165 8.01 18.07 -8.73
N ALA A 166 8.89 18.94 -9.21
CA ALA A 166 10.27 18.57 -9.59
C ALA A 166 11.06 18.00 -8.40
N ARG A 167 10.79 18.50 -7.19
CA ARG A 167 11.50 18.08 -5.98
C ARG A 167 11.00 16.76 -5.41
N TYR A 168 9.70 16.48 -5.42
CA TYR A 168 9.12 15.40 -4.62
C TYR A 168 8.35 14.34 -5.41
N LEU A 169 7.79 14.68 -6.60
CA LEU A 169 6.87 13.77 -7.28
C LEU A 169 7.52 12.47 -7.74
N ASP A 170 8.77 12.54 -8.21
CA ASP A 170 9.50 11.34 -8.63
C ASP A 170 9.69 10.38 -7.45
N GLY A 171 10.13 10.87 -6.29
CA GLY A 171 10.28 10.05 -5.09
C GLY A 171 8.97 9.42 -4.60
N LEU A 172 7.87 10.20 -4.60
CA LEU A 172 6.55 9.73 -4.17
C LEU A 172 5.93 8.68 -5.10
N THR A 173 6.39 8.58 -6.34
CA THR A 173 5.85 7.63 -7.33
C THR A 173 6.87 6.56 -7.72
N GLN A 174 7.99 6.48 -7.01
CA GLN A 174 9.09 5.58 -7.32
C GLN A 174 8.76 4.13 -6.98
N THR A 175 9.16 3.20 -7.85
CA THR A 175 9.10 1.76 -7.59
C THR A 175 10.45 1.16 -7.18
N ASP A 176 11.54 1.90 -7.35
CA ASP A 176 12.83 1.58 -6.75
C ASP A 176 12.78 1.90 -5.26
N MET A 177 12.75 0.87 -4.42
CA MET A 177 12.62 1.01 -2.96
C MET A 177 13.74 1.84 -2.32
N SER A 178 14.90 1.95 -2.96
CA SER A 178 16.02 2.78 -2.47
C SER A 178 15.80 4.29 -2.72
N LYS A 179 14.87 4.65 -3.59
CA LYS A 179 14.54 6.03 -3.98
C LYS A 179 13.12 6.43 -3.57
N LEU A 180 12.34 5.47 -3.11
CA LEU A 180 10.96 5.70 -2.68
C LEU A 180 10.91 6.65 -1.49
N THR A 181 10.05 7.65 -1.59
CA THR A 181 9.64 8.52 -0.49
C THR A 181 8.16 8.29 -0.22
N GLN A 182 7.81 7.97 1.01
CA GLN A 182 6.40 7.78 1.38
C GLN A 182 5.77 9.11 1.82
N GLY A 183 4.49 9.29 1.51
CA GLY A 183 3.69 10.40 1.98
C GLY A 183 3.26 10.21 3.43
N GLY A 184 3.10 11.31 4.17
CA GLY A 184 2.53 11.33 5.50
C GLY A 184 1.35 12.30 5.58
N GLN A 185 0.45 12.07 6.53
CA GLN A 185 -0.68 12.94 6.79
C GLN A 185 -0.75 13.26 8.29
N PHE A 186 -0.79 14.55 8.61
CA PHE A 186 -0.89 15.07 9.97
C PHE A 186 -2.22 15.82 10.05
N MET A 187 -3.25 15.19 10.62
CA MET A 187 -4.59 15.77 10.65
C MET A 187 -5.14 15.89 12.07
N THR A 188 -5.04 14.84 12.87
CA THR A 188 -5.59 14.85 14.23
C THR A 188 -4.81 15.78 15.15
N GLU A 189 -5.52 16.67 15.83
CA GLU A 189 -5.02 17.54 16.89
C GLU A 189 -5.67 17.17 18.22
N LYS A 190 -5.26 17.86 19.28
CA LYS A 190 -5.82 17.66 20.62
C LYS A 190 -7.31 18.02 20.67
N GLU A 191 -7.69 19.04 19.94
CA GLU A 191 -9.06 19.60 19.92
C GLU A 191 -9.96 18.87 18.93
N GLY A 192 -9.42 18.16 17.95
CA GLY A 192 -10.23 17.51 16.91
C GLY A 192 -9.52 16.42 16.15
N GLY A 193 -10.26 15.39 15.77
CA GLY A 193 -9.81 14.27 14.95
C GLY A 193 -10.91 13.87 14.00
N SER A 194 -12.00 13.25 14.49
CA SER A 194 -13.19 12.96 13.67
C SER A 194 -13.90 14.25 13.22
N ASP A 195 -13.94 15.26 14.08
CA ASP A 195 -14.39 16.61 13.72
C ASP A 195 -13.18 17.49 13.34
N VAL A 196 -12.77 17.43 12.09
CA VAL A 196 -11.68 18.26 11.55
C VAL A 196 -12.03 19.75 11.51
N GLY A 197 -13.30 20.13 11.65
CA GLY A 197 -13.73 21.52 11.72
C GLY A 197 -13.26 22.24 12.99
N THR A 198 -12.88 21.50 14.02
CA THR A 198 -12.40 22.05 15.32
C THR A 198 -10.88 22.20 15.39
N LEU A 199 -10.15 21.88 14.33
CA LEU A 199 -8.69 22.02 14.29
C LEU A 199 -8.28 23.49 14.46
N THR A 200 -7.22 23.72 15.26
CA THR A 200 -6.76 25.05 15.64
C THR A 200 -5.44 25.46 15.02
N THR A 201 -4.68 24.53 14.44
CA THR A 201 -3.44 24.84 13.73
C THR A 201 -3.67 25.85 12.62
N ARG A 202 -2.85 26.89 12.58
CA ARG A 202 -2.90 27.97 11.60
C ARG A 202 -1.55 28.07 10.91
N ALA A 203 -1.58 28.24 9.59
CA ALA A 203 -0.41 28.59 8.80
C ALA A 203 -0.34 30.11 8.65
N VAL A 204 0.74 30.73 9.10
CA VAL A 204 1.00 32.18 8.99
C VAL A 204 2.17 32.39 8.04
N GLN A 205 1.96 33.20 6.99
CA GLN A 205 3.05 33.50 6.06
C GLN A 205 4.03 34.50 6.69
N GLU A 206 5.31 34.12 6.72
CA GLU A 206 6.41 34.94 7.21
C GLU A 206 7.48 35.04 6.11
N GLY A 207 7.41 36.08 5.27
CA GLY A 207 8.33 36.25 4.13
C GLY A 207 8.14 35.15 3.07
N ASP A 208 9.16 34.31 2.88
CA ASP A 208 9.23 33.23 1.89
C ASP A 208 8.83 31.84 2.43
N HIS A 209 8.44 31.76 3.69
CA HIS A 209 8.05 30.50 4.35
C HIS A 209 6.74 30.63 5.15
N TRP A 210 6.21 29.51 5.56
CA TRP A 210 5.04 29.41 6.42
C TRP A 210 5.45 28.88 7.79
N ARG A 211 4.92 29.52 8.84
CA ARG A 211 4.99 29.01 10.21
C ARG A 211 3.66 28.36 10.58
N LEU A 212 3.74 27.14 11.06
CA LEU A 212 2.60 26.37 11.59
C LEU A 212 2.52 26.47 13.10
#